data_e2d9cd915bdb32a13ce489f4f63e2de1
#
_entry.id   e2d9cd915bdb32a13ce489f4f63e2de1
#
_cell.length_a   1.000
_cell.length_b   1.000
_cell.length_c   1.000
_cell.angle_alpha   90.00
_cell.angle_beta   90.00
_cell.angle_gamma   90.00
#
_symmetry.space_group_name_H-M   'P 1'
#
loop_
_entity.id
_entity.type
_entity.pdbx_description
1 polymer ?
#
loop_
_entity_poly.entity_id
_entity_poly.type
_entity_poly.pdbx_seq_one_letter_code
_entity_poly.pdbx_strand_id
1 'polypeptide(L)'
;KIYRTLLCGSLLLFSLGFSSCEDYLDKEADSTVSEEEAFKNFRNFQGFIEEIYNCIPDKEKNNYTTSWNWGDDEIFNPEGDSHMTHQVDLGNFRAWSTNNQCWLYRTGSDPTATYHPNSDGNAKFKHSLWPHAWYCIRKANIGIANLERLTEATDEEKKLIAGQLYFFRAWWHFEMMQYFGGLPYIDTVLSATEKMSLPRLSYQECADKAAVDFRMAADLLPINWDNTTVGKQTAGKNDLRINKIMALGYLGKNY
;
A
#
# COMPACT_ATOMS: atom_id res chain seq x y z
N LYS A 1 67.36 -27.56 -13.66
CA LYS A 1 66.83 -27.98 -12.33
C LYS A 1 66.15 -26.86 -11.57
N ILE A 2 66.58 -25.60 -11.73
CA ILE A 2 66.04 -24.43 -11.01
C ILE A 2 64.59 -24.09 -11.44
N TYR A 3 64.20 -24.24 -12.71
CA TYR A 3 62.86 -23.93 -13.22
C TYR A 3 61.81 -24.93 -12.76
N ARG A 4 62.15 -26.15 -12.41
CA ARG A 4 61.24 -27.17 -11.90
C ARG A 4 60.86 -26.94 -10.43
N THR A 5 61.77 -26.38 -9.64
CA THR A 5 61.50 -26.02 -8.24
C THR A 5 60.69 -24.74 -8.09
N LEU A 6 60.86 -23.79 -9.01
CA LEU A 6 60.01 -22.56 -9.06
C LEU A 6 58.57 -22.83 -9.48
N LEU A 7 58.36 -23.79 -10.39
CA LEU A 7 56.99 -24.15 -10.84
C LEU A 7 56.19 -24.89 -9.76
N CYS A 8 56.84 -25.74 -8.96
CA CYS A 8 56.21 -26.43 -7.83
C CYS A 8 55.90 -25.47 -6.67
N GLY A 9 56.75 -24.46 -6.43
CA GLY A 9 56.52 -23.45 -5.40
C GLY A 9 55.35 -22.51 -5.72
N SER A 10 55.14 -22.16 -7.00
CA SER A 10 54.02 -21.32 -7.41
C SER A 10 52.69 -22.06 -7.41
N LEU A 11 52.65 -23.36 -7.64
CA LEU A 11 51.44 -24.17 -7.56
C LEU A 11 50.97 -24.39 -6.11
N LEU A 12 51.90 -24.48 -5.15
CA LEU A 12 51.57 -24.62 -3.73
C LEU A 12 51.05 -23.32 -3.10
N LEU A 13 51.45 -22.15 -3.61
CA LEU A 13 50.94 -20.85 -3.15
C LEU A 13 49.56 -20.54 -3.71
N PHE A 14 49.14 -21.16 -4.80
CA PHE A 14 47.80 -20.97 -5.39
C PHE A 14 46.72 -21.85 -4.75
N SER A 15 47.10 -22.90 -4.02
CA SER A 15 46.17 -23.81 -3.36
C SER A 15 45.77 -23.39 -1.93
N LEU A 16 46.39 -22.34 -1.39
CA LEU A 16 46.05 -21.80 -0.06
C LEU A 16 45.05 -20.61 -0.08
N GLY A 17 44.63 -20.22 -1.28
CA GLY A 17 43.72 -19.07 -1.48
C GLY A 17 42.22 -19.39 -1.59
N PHE A 18 41.81 -20.65 -1.52
CA PHE A 18 40.41 -21.05 -1.70
C PHE A 18 39.69 -21.49 -0.42
N SER A 19 40.19 -21.14 0.76
CA SER A 19 39.35 -21.22 1.95
C SER A 19 38.62 -19.89 2.11
N SER A 20 37.72 -19.58 1.21
CA SER A 20 36.94 -18.36 1.23
C SER A 20 35.47 -18.67 1.45
N CYS A 21 34.97 -18.23 2.56
CA CYS A 21 33.61 -17.71 2.72
C CYS A 21 32.43 -18.68 2.45
N GLU A 22 32.46 -19.89 2.97
CA GLU A 22 31.23 -20.63 3.18
C GLU A 22 30.38 -19.95 4.28
N ASP A 23 30.99 -19.45 5.34
CA ASP A 23 30.30 -18.73 6.43
C ASP A 23 29.60 -17.42 6.02
N TYR A 24 29.91 -16.85 4.85
CA TYR A 24 29.24 -15.64 4.38
C TYR A 24 27.93 -15.94 3.66
N LEU A 25 27.79 -17.13 3.09
CA LEU A 25 26.57 -17.56 2.40
C LEU A 25 25.59 -18.26 3.34
N ASP A 26 26.06 -18.79 4.46
CA ASP A 26 25.25 -19.38 5.53
C ASP A 26 24.77 -18.36 6.57
N LYS A 27 25.03 -17.08 6.39
CA LYS A 27 24.31 -16.07 7.13
C LYS A 27 22.86 -16.11 6.64
N GLU A 28 22.03 -16.89 7.31
CA GLU A 28 20.60 -16.68 7.28
C GLU A 28 20.38 -15.16 7.39
N ALA A 29 19.58 -14.62 6.49
CA ALA A 29 19.28 -13.20 6.52
C ALA A 29 18.55 -12.92 7.84
N ASP A 30 19.32 -12.53 8.85
CA ASP A 30 18.92 -12.20 10.23
C ASP A 30 17.94 -10.99 10.29
N SER A 31 17.37 -10.63 9.15
CA SER A 31 16.47 -9.47 8.97
C SER A 31 15.09 -9.81 8.42
N THR A 32 14.74 -11.06 8.21
CA THR A 32 13.36 -11.42 7.89
C THR A 32 12.57 -11.58 9.18
N VAL A 33 11.86 -10.51 9.56
CA VAL A 33 10.84 -10.59 10.60
C VAL A 33 9.88 -11.72 10.21
N SER A 34 9.79 -12.78 11.00
CA SER A 34 8.85 -13.86 10.74
C SER A 34 7.42 -13.34 10.72
N GLU A 35 6.51 -14.02 10.02
CA GLU A 35 5.09 -13.63 10.02
C GLU A 35 4.53 -13.58 11.45
N GLU A 36 4.98 -14.46 12.33
CA GLU A 36 4.61 -14.48 13.73
C GLU A 36 5.07 -13.22 14.47
N GLU A 37 6.31 -12.79 14.27
CA GLU A 37 6.86 -11.59 14.91
C GLU A 37 6.29 -10.30 14.34
N ALA A 38 5.89 -10.29 13.06
CA ALA A 38 5.34 -9.13 12.40
C ALA A 38 4.05 -8.60 13.07
N PHE A 39 3.26 -9.50 13.68
CA PHE A 39 1.96 -9.16 14.26
C PHE A 39 1.93 -9.25 15.79
N LYS A 40 3.02 -9.62 16.44
CA LYS A 40 3.06 -9.96 17.86
C LYS A 40 2.93 -8.75 18.79
N ASN A 41 3.50 -7.62 18.43
CA ASN A 41 3.52 -6.40 19.21
C ASN A 41 3.13 -5.16 18.40
N PHE A 42 2.79 -4.08 19.10
CA PHE A 42 2.34 -2.84 18.46
C PHE A 42 3.36 -2.29 17.46
N ARG A 43 4.62 -2.24 17.81
CA ARG A 43 5.67 -1.63 16.97
C ARG A 43 5.81 -2.32 15.61
N ASN A 44 5.86 -3.65 15.63
CA ASN A 44 6.02 -4.44 14.42
C ASN A 44 4.76 -4.35 13.55
N PHE A 45 3.59 -4.47 14.18
CA PHE A 45 2.32 -4.38 13.46
C PHE A 45 2.08 -2.98 12.89
N GLN A 46 2.44 -1.92 13.63
CA GLN A 46 2.39 -0.56 13.10
C GLN A 46 3.32 -0.42 11.90
N GLY A 47 4.53 -0.98 11.95
CA GLY A 47 5.44 -1.02 10.81
C GLY A 47 4.83 -1.68 9.56
N PHE A 48 4.05 -2.75 9.75
CA PHE A 48 3.30 -3.37 8.66
C PHE A 48 2.24 -2.42 8.07
N ILE A 49 1.56 -1.61 8.90
CA ILE A 49 0.55 -0.64 8.46
C ILE A 49 1.19 0.57 7.78
N GLU A 50 2.40 1.00 8.19
CA GLU A 50 3.11 2.14 7.59
C GLU A 50 3.27 2.00 6.07
N GLU A 51 3.35 0.78 5.57
CA GLU A 51 3.41 0.54 4.14
C GLU A 51 2.12 0.96 3.42
N ILE A 52 0.96 0.83 4.08
CA ILE A 52 -0.32 1.33 3.53
C ILE A 52 -0.34 2.86 3.51
N TYR A 53 0.20 3.51 4.56
CA TYR A 53 0.36 4.98 4.57
C TYR A 53 1.24 5.44 3.42
N ASN A 54 2.33 4.75 3.13
CA ASN A 54 3.23 5.08 2.03
C ASN A 54 2.58 4.95 0.64
N CYS A 55 1.49 4.22 0.54
CA CYS A 55 0.73 4.07 -0.70
C CYS A 55 -0.25 5.21 -0.95
N ILE A 56 -0.54 6.06 0.05
CA ILE A 56 -1.45 7.19 -0.10
C ILE A 56 -0.90 8.13 -1.18
N PRO A 57 -1.68 8.41 -2.24
CA PRO A 57 -1.20 9.26 -3.32
C PRO A 57 -1.07 10.71 -2.85
N ASP A 58 -0.02 11.36 -3.32
CA ASP A 58 0.14 12.80 -3.17
C ASP A 58 -0.78 13.52 -4.16
N LYS A 59 -1.96 13.89 -3.70
CA LYS A 59 -2.97 14.57 -4.52
C LYS A 59 -2.59 16.02 -4.87
N GLU A 60 -1.65 16.58 -4.14
CA GLU A 60 -1.16 17.96 -4.37
C GLU A 60 0.00 18.02 -5.37
N LYS A 61 0.61 16.87 -5.66
CA LYS A 61 1.74 16.84 -6.57
C LYS A 61 1.30 17.13 -8.00
N ASN A 62 1.65 18.31 -8.43
CA ASN A 62 1.23 18.86 -9.71
C ASN A 62 2.02 18.23 -10.87
N ASN A 63 1.44 17.18 -11.45
CA ASN A 63 1.82 16.75 -12.79
C ASN A 63 0.56 16.88 -13.65
N TYR A 64 0.57 17.84 -14.55
CA TYR A 64 -0.60 18.21 -15.35
C TYR A 64 -1.19 17.07 -16.19
N THR A 65 -0.43 16.03 -16.48
CA THR A 65 -0.93 14.85 -17.22
C THR A 65 -1.51 13.77 -16.33
N THR A 66 -1.23 13.80 -15.02
CA THR A 66 -1.56 12.70 -14.10
C THR A 66 -2.10 13.18 -12.76
N SER A 67 -2.37 14.47 -12.63
CA SER A 67 -2.82 15.07 -11.37
C SER A 67 -4.23 14.61 -10.99
N TRP A 68 -4.42 14.33 -9.72
CA TRP A 68 -5.72 14.05 -9.12
C TRP A 68 -6.66 15.27 -9.13
N ASN A 69 -6.10 16.46 -9.30
CA ASN A 69 -6.82 17.71 -9.26
C ASN A 69 -7.32 18.17 -10.63
N TRP A 70 -7.03 17.42 -11.69
CA TRP A 70 -7.42 17.77 -13.06
C TRP A 70 -8.69 17.04 -13.52
N GLY A 71 -9.64 16.85 -12.66
CA GLY A 71 -10.90 16.21 -12.98
C GLY A 71 -12.10 17.01 -12.55
N ASP A 72 -11.88 18.26 -12.20
CA ASP A 72 -12.90 19.14 -11.72
C ASP A 72 -13.48 20.00 -12.85
N ASP A 73 -14.78 20.26 -12.81
CA ASP A 73 -15.49 21.10 -13.77
C ASP A 73 -15.05 22.59 -13.72
N GLU A 74 -14.33 22.97 -12.70
CA GLU A 74 -13.73 24.31 -12.56
C GLU A 74 -12.46 24.50 -13.39
N ILE A 75 -11.84 23.41 -13.88
CA ILE A 75 -10.60 23.49 -14.65
C ILE A 75 -10.85 23.00 -16.07
N PHE A 76 -10.95 23.94 -16.99
CA PHE A 76 -10.98 23.66 -18.42
C PHE A 76 -9.61 23.84 -19.03
N ASN A 77 -9.05 22.79 -19.63
CA ASN A 77 -7.84 22.87 -20.43
C ASN A 77 -8.15 22.51 -21.87
N PRO A 78 -8.16 23.51 -22.78
CA PRO A 78 -8.46 23.26 -24.20
C PRO A 78 -7.28 22.61 -24.95
N GLU A 79 -6.11 22.53 -24.35
CA GLU A 79 -4.91 22.05 -25.02
C GLU A 79 -4.59 20.60 -24.62
N GLY A 80 -5.02 19.68 -25.43
CA GLY A 80 -4.37 18.39 -25.49
C GLY A 80 -5.15 17.21 -24.93
N ASP A 81 -4.99 16.13 -25.64
CA ASP A 81 -5.56 14.81 -25.37
C ASP A 81 -5.08 14.17 -24.04
N SER A 82 -4.24 14.91 -23.28
CA SER A 82 -3.56 14.37 -22.10
C SER A 82 -4.28 14.68 -20.79
N HIS A 83 -5.32 15.50 -20.79
CA HIS A 83 -6.00 15.92 -19.57
C HIS A 83 -7.29 15.13 -19.32
N MET A 84 -7.46 14.68 -18.09
CA MET A 84 -8.63 13.89 -17.67
C MET A 84 -9.93 14.63 -17.94
N THR A 85 -10.03 15.91 -17.58
CA THR A 85 -11.21 16.76 -17.78
C THR A 85 -11.62 16.81 -19.25
N HIS A 86 -10.65 17.08 -20.14
CA HIS A 86 -10.91 17.12 -21.57
C HIS A 86 -11.44 15.78 -22.11
N GLN A 87 -10.91 14.67 -21.61
CA GLN A 87 -11.36 13.34 -22.02
C GLN A 87 -12.74 12.98 -21.45
N VAL A 88 -13.10 13.51 -20.28
CA VAL A 88 -14.46 13.40 -19.71
C VAL A 88 -15.42 14.17 -20.60
N ASP A 89 -15.11 15.43 -20.96
CA ASP A 89 -15.95 16.29 -21.79
C ASP A 89 -16.17 15.72 -23.19
N LEU A 90 -15.15 15.09 -23.75
CA LEU A 90 -15.24 14.37 -25.03
C LEU A 90 -15.99 13.03 -24.95
N GLY A 91 -16.37 12.56 -23.77
CA GLY A 91 -16.93 11.23 -23.56
C GLY A 91 -15.94 10.07 -23.82
N ASN A 92 -14.65 10.37 -23.89
CA ASN A 92 -13.60 9.41 -24.21
C ASN A 92 -12.83 8.91 -22.95
N PHE A 93 -13.28 9.24 -21.77
CA PHE A 93 -12.56 8.95 -20.53
C PHE A 93 -12.20 7.46 -20.37
N ARG A 94 -13.11 6.56 -20.71
CA ARG A 94 -12.86 5.12 -20.58
C ARG A 94 -11.71 4.64 -21.48
N ALA A 95 -11.69 5.05 -22.73
CA ALA A 95 -10.62 4.66 -23.66
C ALA A 95 -9.29 5.30 -23.27
N TRP A 96 -9.32 6.55 -22.84
CA TRP A 96 -8.14 7.27 -22.40
C TRP A 96 -7.58 6.69 -21.09
N SER A 97 -8.43 6.36 -20.11
CA SER A 97 -8.02 5.81 -18.81
C SER A 97 -7.33 4.45 -18.91
N THR A 98 -7.54 3.72 -20.00
CA THR A 98 -6.82 2.45 -20.27
C THR A 98 -5.43 2.69 -20.86
N ASN A 99 -5.14 3.90 -21.33
CA ASN A 99 -3.83 4.26 -21.84
C ASN A 99 -2.83 4.53 -20.70
N ASN A 100 -1.55 4.37 -21.02
CA ASN A 100 -0.42 4.40 -20.09
C ASN A 100 -0.23 5.69 -19.28
N GLN A 101 -1.07 6.70 -19.47
CA GLN A 101 -0.87 8.01 -18.88
C GLN A 101 -1.85 8.34 -17.75
N CYS A 102 -2.91 7.56 -17.58
CA CYS A 102 -3.88 7.79 -16.53
C CYS A 102 -3.48 7.14 -15.21
N TRP A 103 -3.51 7.92 -14.15
CA TRP A 103 -3.26 7.44 -12.78
C TRP A 103 -4.31 6.44 -12.28
N LEU A 104 -5.49 6.36 -12.90
CA LEU A 104 -6.55 5.44 -12.51
C LEU A 104 -6.20 3.99 -12.84
N TYR A 105 -5.72 3.77 -14.05
CA TYR A 105 -5.48 2.43 -14.55
C TYR A 105 -4.29 2.43 -15.48
N ARG A 106 -3.17 2.01 -14.99
CA ARG A 106 -2.01 1.80 -15.82
C ARG A 106 -1.88 0.33 -16.16
N THR A 107 -2.25 -0.02 -17.38
CA THR A 107 -1.76 -1.23 -18.04
C THR A 107 -0.35 -0.93 -18.51
N GLY A 108 0.61 -0.95 -17.62
CA GLY A 108 2.00 -0.92 -18.07
C GLY A 108 2.26 -2.10 -18.96
N SER A 109 3.00 -1.90 -20.02
CA SER A 109 3.53 -2.95 -20.90
C SER A 109 4.51 -3.89 -20.19
N ASP A 110 4.67 -3.76 -18.89
CA ASP A 110 5.51 -4.61 -18.08
C ASP A 110 4.66 -5.40 -17.08
N PRO A 111 4.24 -6.64 -17.44
CA PRO A 111 3.50 -7.51 -16.54
C PRO A 111 4.34 -7.99 -15.35
N THR A 112 5.66 -7.74 -15.37
CA THR A 112 6.59 -8.14 -14.30
C THR A 112 6.91 -7.01 -13.33
N ALA A 113 6.35 -5.81 -13.51
CA ALA A 113 6.53 -4.72 -12.58
C ALA A 113 6.01 -5.12 -11.21
N THR A 114 6.88 -5.65 -10.40
CA THR A 114 6.63 -5.96 -9.01
C THR A 114 6.22 -4.68 -8.30
N TYR A 115 5.14 -4.81 -7.57
CA TYR A 115 4.52 -3.76 -6.84
C TYR A 115 5.39 -3.38 -5.63
N HIS A 116 6.13 -2.28 -5.75
CA HIS A 116 6.88 -1.71 -4.63
C HIS A 116 6.42 -0.27 -4.39
N PRO A 117 5.72 0.01 -3.29
CA PRO A 117 5.28 1.37 -2.96
C PRO A 117 6.44 2.35 -2.82
N ASN A 118 7.64 1.88 -2.54
CA ASN A 118 8.81 2.67 -2.20
C ASN A 118 9.91 2.70 -3.27
N SER A 119 9.66 2.26 -4.51
CA SER A 119 10.69 2.38 -5.54
C SER A 119 10.85 3.84 -5.95
N ASP A 120 11.80 4.52 -5.32
CA ASP A 120 12.22 5.85 -5.70
C ASP A 120 12.57 5.88 -7.18
N GLY A 121 11.88 6.73 -7.93
CA GLY A 121 12.12 6.94 -9.35
C GLY A 121 11.20 6.14 -10.29
N ASN A 122 10.44 5.17 -9.85
CA ASN A 122 9.47 4.51 -10.72
C ASN A 122 8.13 5.24 -10.66
N ALA A 123 7.99 6.28 -11.47
CA ALA A 123 6.75 7.05 -11.63
C ALA A 123 5.53 6.16 -11.95
N LYS A 124 5.78 4.92 -12.38
CA LYS A 124 4.76 3.93 -12.69
C LYS A 124 3.82 3.63 -11.53
N PHE A 125 4.31 3.63 -10.30
CA PHE A 125 3.52 3.25 -9.13
C PHE A 125 2.86 4.43 -8.43
N LYS A 126 3.47 5.61 -8.49
CA LYS A 126 2.93 6.81 -7.86
C LYS A 126 1.63 7.31 -8.49
N HIS A 127 1.20 6.71 -9.60
CA HIS A 127 0.11 7.20 -10.44
C HIS A 127 -0.97 6.16 -10.78
N SER A 128 -0.96 4.99 -10.15
CA SER A 128 -1.93 3.94 -10.48
C SER A 128 -2.83 3.62 -9.28
N LEU A 129 -4.04 4.15 -9.27
CA LEU A 129 -5.01 3.87 -8.21
C LEU A 129 -5.37 2.39 -8.13
N TRP A 130 -5.67 1.76 -9.27
CA TRP A 130 -6.20 0.40 -9.30
C TRP A 130 -5.28 -0.64 -8.63
N PRO A 131 -4.02 -0.82 -9.04
CA PRO A 131 -3.16 -1.82 -8.40
C PRO A 131 -2.81 -1.44 -6.96
N HIS A 132 -2.65 -0.14 -6.63
CA HIS A 132 -2.37 0.30 -5.26
C HIS A 132 -3.52 -0.02 -4.32
N ALA A 133 -4.73 0.25 -4.74
CA ALA A 133 -5.90 0.00 -3.92
C ALA A 133 -6.03 -1.49 -3.58
N TRP A 134 -5.90 -2.39 -4.57
CA TRP A 134 -6.00 -3.82 -4.32
C TRP A 134 -4.87 -4.35 -3.43
N TYR A 135 -3.66 -3.82 -3.61
CA TYR A 135 -2.54 -4.14 -2.72
C TYR A 135 -2.83 -3.73 -1.28
N CYS A 136 -3.28 -2.49 -1.06
CA CYS A 136 -3.58 -1.96 0.28
C CYS A 136 -4.79 -2.65 0.93
N ILE A 137 -5.84 -2.96 0.15
CA ILE A 137 -6.98 -3.74 0.62
C ILE A 137 -6.52 -5.13 1.08
N ARG A 138 -5.67 -5.80 0.28
CA ARG A 138 -5.11 -7.08 0.67
C ARG A 138 -4.30 -6.98 1.96
N LYS A 139 -3.45 -5.96 2.09
CA LYS A 139 -2.68 -5.72 3.32
C LYS A 139 -3.59 -5.45 4.52
N ALA A 140 -4.62 -4.63 4.35
CA ALA A 140 -5.59 -4.37 5.42
C ALA A 140 -6.31 -5.68 5.85
N ASN A 141 -6.72 -6.50 4.90
CA ASN A 141 -7.34 -7.80 5.20
C ASN A 141 -6.38 -8.76 5.92
N ILE A 142 -5.11 -8.83 5.49
CA ILE A 142 -4.08 -9.62 6.18
C ILE A 142 -3.91 -9.11 7.61
N GLY A 143 -3.82 -7.80 7.81
CA GLY A 143 -3.74 -7.22 9.15
C GLY A 143 -4.95 -7.58 10.00
N ILE A 144 -6.17 -7.40 9.50
CA ILE A 144 -7.41 -7.73 10.22
C ILE A 144 -7.45 -9.22 10.60
N ALA A 145 -7.06 -10.11 9.69
CA ALA A 145 -7.02 -11.55 9.95
C ALA A 145 -5.97 -11.95 11.01
N ASN A 146 -4.99 -11.09 11.30
CA ASN A 146 -3.93 -11.36 12.27
C ASN A 146 -4.07 -10.54 13.57
N LEU A 147 -5.18 -9.85 13.81
CA LEU A 147 -5.38 -9.06 15.03
C LEU A 147 -5.25 -9.89 16.32
N GLU A 148 -5.68 -11.14 16.29
CA GLU A 148 -5.58 -12.05 17.45
C GLU A 148 -4.12 -12.43 17.79
N ARG A 149 -3.18 -12.25 16.84
CA ARG A 149 -1.75 -12.47 17.09
C ARG A 149 -1.08 -11.32 17.82
N LEU A 150 -1.75 -10.18 18.00
CA LEU A 150 -1.27 -9.02 18.74
C LEU A 150 -1.37 -9.27 20.25
N THR A 151 -0.58 -10.23 20.75
CA THR A 151 -0.62 -10.70 22.12
C THR A 151 0.19 -9.84 23.10
N GLU A 152 1.23 -9.16 22.61
CA GLU A 152 2.11 -8.30 23.40
C GLU A 152 1.73 -6.81 23.20
N ALA A 153 0.45 -6.48 23.32
CA ALA A 153 -0.06 -5.13 23.19
C ALA A 153 -1.19 -4.87 24.19
N THR A 154 -1.29 -3.62 24.60
CA THR A 154 -2.42 -3.13 25.42
C THR A 154 -3.70 -3.07 24.61
N ASP A 155 -4.85 -2.99 25.27
CA ASP A 155 -6.15 -2.84 24.62
C ASP A 155 -6.23 -1.52 23.81
N GLU A 156 -5.55 -0.45 24.27
CA GLU A 156 -5.43 0.79 23.53
C GLU A 156 -4.69 0.55 22.20
N GLU A 157 -3.53 -0.08 22.24
CA GLU A 157 -2.72 -0.39 21.07
C GLU A 157 -3.44 -1.30 20.07
N LYS A 158 -4.18 -2.30 20.56
CA LYS A 158 -5.03 -3.16 19.72
C LYS A 158 -6.09 -2.36 18.98
N LYS A 159 -6.76 -1.42 19.66
CA LYS A 159 -7.73 -0.53 19.05
C LYS A 159 -7.12 0.37 17.98
N LEU A 160 -5.92 0.92 18.25
CA LEU A 160 -5.20 1.77 17.29
C LEU A 160 -4.84 1.00 16.02
N ILE A 161 -4.36 -0.22 16.14
CA ILE A 161 -4.04 -1.09 15.00
C ILE A 161 -5.30 -1.44 14.20
N ALA A 162 -6.32 -1.96 14.87
CA ALA A 162 -7.56 -2.39 14.23
C ALA A 162 -8.28 -1.22 13.53
N GLY A 163 -8.35 -0.05 14.19
CA GLY A 163 -9.01 1.12 13.63
C GLY A 163 -8.35 1.63 12.36
N GLN A 164 -7.01 1.62 12.27
CA GLN A 164 -6.30 1.98 11.05
C GLN A 164 -6.58 1.00 9.90
N LEU A 165 -6.60 -0.30 10.19
CA LEU A 165 -6.84 -1.34 9.19
C LEU A 165 -8.25 -1.26 8.61
N TYR A 166 -9.28 -1.10 9.45
CA TYR A 166 -10.66 -0.90 8.99
C TYR A 166 -10.79 0.38 8.18
N PHE A 167 -10.17 1.49 8.63
CA PHE A 167 -10.17 2.72 7.87
C PHE A 167 -9.57 2.53 6.47
N PHE A 168 -8.39 1.94 6.36
CA PHE A 168 -7.73 1.75 5.08
C PHE A 168 -8.48 0.82 4.15
N ARG A 169 -9.11 -0.23 4.67
CA ARG A 169 -9.94 -1.11 3.85
C ARG A 169 -11.11 -0.35 3.23
N ALA A 170 -11.82 0.41 4.04
CA ALA A 170 -12.93 1.25 3.56
C ALA A 170 -12.45 2.33 2.59
N TRP A 171 -11.39 3.04 2.94
CA TRP A 171 -10.90 4.19 2.19
C TRP A 171 -10.43 3.82 0.79
N TRP A 172 -9.70 2.71 0.64
CA TRP A 172 -9.26 2.27 -0.67
C TRP A 172 -10.39 1.77 -1.55
N HIS A 173 -11.42 1.12 -1.00
CA HIS A 173 -12.63 0.80 -1.75
C HIS A 173 -13.36 2.08 -2.15
N PHE A 174 -13.53 3.02 -1.23
CA PHE A 174 -14.18 4.30 -1.49
C PHE A 174 -13.47 5.09 -2.59
N GLU A 175 -12.15 5.20 -2.55
CA GLU A 175 -11.38 5.89 -3.59
C GLU A 175 -11.58 5.24 -4.97
N MET A 176 -11.61 3.91 -5.05
CA MET A 176 -11.90 3.23 -6.33
C MET A 176 -13.35 3.43 -6.79
N MET A 177 -14.30 3.38 -5.87
CA MET A 177 -15.73 3.49 -6.21
C MET A 177 -16.06 4.82 -6.89
N GLN A 178 -15.38 5.89 -6.55
CA GLN A 178 -15.61 7.21 -7.15
C GLN A 178 -15.36 7.20 -8.68
N TYR A 179 -14.46 6.37 -9.16
CA TYR A 179 -14.07 6.32 -10.57
C TYR A 179 -14.61 5.11 -11.33
N PHE A 180 -14.74 3.99 -10.64
CA PHE A 180 -15.13 2.71 -11.26
C PHE A 180 -16.55 2.29 -10.94
N GLY A 181 -17.25 3.01 -10.08
CA GLY A 181 -18.58 2.62 -9.60
C GLY A 181 -18.53 1.42 -8.66
N GLY A 182 -19.55 0.58 -8.67
CA GLY A 182 -19.57 -0.63 -7.86
C GLY A 182 -18.41 -1.58 -8.19
N LEU A 183 -17.92 -2.31 -7.19
CA LEU A 183 -16.76 -3.18 -7.25
C LEU A 183 -17.04 -4.46 -6.45
N PRO A 184 -16.25 -5.53 -6.60
CA PRO A 184 -16.16 -6.55 -5.58
C PRO A 184 -15.63 -5.91 -4.29
N TYR A 185 -16.41 -5.93 -3.20
CA TYR A 185 -15.91 -5.48 -1.90
C TYR A 185 -15.18 -6.66 -1.24
N ILE A 186 -13.85 -6.57 -1.17
CA ILE A 186 -12.97 -7.65 -0.69
C ILE A 186 -12.67 -7.40 0.79
N ASP A 187 -13.32 -8.16 1.66
CA ASP A 187 -13.22 -8.06 3.12
C ASP A 187 -12.52 -9.28 3.77
N THR A 188 -11.95 -10.15 2.95
CA THR A 188 -11.21 -11.34 3.37
C THR A 188 -9.87 -11.46 2.64
N VAL A 189 -8.97 -12.28 3.17
CA VAL A 189 -7.71 -12.63 2.50
C VAL A 189 -8.00 -13.67 1.43
N LEU A 190 -7.88 -13.28 0.16
CA LEU A 190 -8.07 -14.19 -0.96
C LEU A 190 -6.85 -15.09 -1.15
N SER A 191 -7.09 -16.37 -1.43
CA SER A 191 -6.05 -17.32 -1.79
C SER A 191 -5.39 -16.96 -3.13
N ALA A 192 -4.06 -17.09 -3.21
CA ALA A 192 -3.34 -16.87 -4.47
C ALA A 192 -3.60 -17.96 -5.52
N THR A 193 -4.13 -19.12 -5.09
CA THR A 193 -4.36 -20.30 -5.96
C THR A 193 -5.81 -20.41 -6.45
N GLU A 194 -6.71 -19.63 -5.87
CA GLU A 194 -8.11 -19.64 -6.28
C GLU A 194 -8.36 -18.73 -7.48
N LYS A 195 -9.20 -19.23 -8.38
CA LYS A 195 -9.64 -18.40 -9.52
C LYS A 195 -10.50 -17.24 -8.98
N MET A 196 -10.02 -16.03 -9.16
CA MET A 196 -10.75 -14.82 -8.80
C MET A 196 -11.97 -14.62 -9.72
N SER A 197 -13.14 -15.02 -9.24
CA SER A 197 -14.42 -14.81 -9.91
C SER A 197 -15.41 -14.17 -8.94
N LEU A 198 -15.08 -12.96 -8.48
CA LEU A 198 -15.93 -12.21 -7.57
C LEU A 198 -16.93 -11.37 -8.38
N PRO A 199 -18.23 -11.40 -8.03
CA PRO A 199 -19.21 -10.57 -8.68
C PRO A 199 -18.97 -9.10 -8.34
N ARG A 200 -19.29 -8.25 -9.29
CA ARG A 200 -19.33 -6.81 -9.08
C ARG A 200 -20.59 -6.48 -8.28
N LEU A 201 -20.42 -5.81 -7.16
CA LEU A 201 -21.53 -5.26 -6.39
C LEU A 201 -22.01 -3.94 -7.03
N SER A 202 -23.21 -3.50 -6.67
CA SER A 202 -23.66 -2.15 -6.96
C SER A 202 -22.84 -1.11 -6.17
N TYR A 203 -22.90 0.15 -6.59
CA TYR A 203 -22.27 1.24 -5.85
C TYR A 203 -22.80 1.31 -4.41
N GLN A 204 -24.11 1.21 -4.24
CA GLN A 204 -24.76 1.27 -2.93
C GLN A 204 -24.28 0.14 -2.00
N GLU A 205 -24.25 -1.10 -2.47
CA GLU A 205 -23.77 -2.23 -1.67
C GLU A 205 -22.30 -2.05 -1.25
N CYS A 206 -21.46 -1.51 -2.12
CA CYS A 206 -20.07 -1.19 -1.76
C CYS A 206 -20.01 -0.07 -0.71
N ALA A 207 -20.81 0.98 -0.87
CA ALA A 207 -20.89 2.11 0.06
C ALA A 207 -21.37 1.66 1.44
N ASP A 208 -22.37 0.77 1.50
CA ASP A 208 -22.88 0.21 2.74
C ASP A 208 -21.81 -0.60 3.48
N LYS A 209 -21.04 -1.41 2.76
CA LYS A 209 -19.90 -2.16 3.34
C LYS A 209 -18.79 -1.22 3.82
N ALA A 210 -18.43 -0.21 3.03
CA ALA A 210 -17.44 0.79 3.43
C ALA A 210 -17.90 1.58 4.67
N ALA A 211 -19.19 1.90 4.78
CA ALA A 211 -19.75 2.56 5.95
C ALA A 211 -19.60 1.74 7.23
N VAL A 212 -19.73 0.42 7.16
CA VAL A 212 -19.48 -0.47 8.32
C VAL A 212 -18.02 -0.34 8.78
N ASP A 213 -17.08 -0.41 7.87
CA ASP A 213 -15.65 -0.32 8.19
C ASP A 213 -15.27 1.09 8.70
N PHE A 214 -15.79 2.16 8.11
CA PHE A 214 -15.56 3.53 8.62
C PHE A 214 -16.14 3.74 10.03
N ARG A 215 -17.30 3.17 10.36
CA ARG A 215 -17.86 3.20 11.72
C ARG A 215 -16.94 2.45 12.69
N MET A 216 -16.52 1.24 12.32
CA MET A 216 -15.58 0.46 13.12
C MET A 216 -14.30 1.25 13.40
N ALA A 217 -13.74 1.89 12.37
CA ALA A 217 -12.57 2.74 12.51
C ALA A 217 -12.84 3.92 13.46
N ALA A 218 -13.97 4.61 13.32
CA ALA A 218 -14.33 5.73 14.17
C ALA A 218 -14.53 5.33 15.64
N ASP A 219 -15.02 4.12 15.90
CA ASP A 219 -15.22 3.62 17.27
C ASP A 219 -13.89 3.24 17.94
N LEU A 220 -12.90 2.81 17.16
CA LEU A 220 -11.63 2.32 17.66
C LEU A 220 -10.55 3.40 17.72
N LEU A 221 -10.59 4.40 16.82
CA LEU A 221 -9.55 5.42 16.72
C LEU A 221 -9.77 6.59 17.68
N PRO A 222 -8.68 7.22 18.18
CA PRO A 222 -8.75 8.41 19.02
C PRO A 222 -9.10 9.64 18.17
N ILE A 223 -9.61 10.68 18.82
CA ILE A 223 -9.76 12.01 18.21
C ILE A 223 -8.39 12.63 17.96
N ASN A 224 -7.48 12.50 18.92
CA ASN A 224 -6.12 12.99 18.82
C ASN A 224 -5.15 11.90 19.35
N TRP A 225 -4.21 11.51 18.52
CA TRP A 225 -3.18 10.52 18.86
C TRP A 225 -2.29 10.94 20.02
N ASP A 226 -1.99 12.25 20.17
CA ASP A 226 -1.16 12.76 21.24
C ASP A 226 -1.75 12.50 22.64
N ASN A 227 -3.03 12.18 22.72
CA ASN A 227 -3.69 11.81 23.96
C ASN A 227 -3.57 10.32 24.30
N THR A 228 -3.09 9.50 23.38
CA THR A 228 -2.87 8.06 23.61
C THR A 228 -1.52 7.82 24.30
N THR A 229 -1.36 6.66 24.92
CA THR A 229 -0.09 6.27 25.54
C THR A 229 1.04 6.21 24.51
N VAL A 230 0.75 5.66 23.34
CA VAL A 230 1.72 5.57 22.23
C VAL A 230 2.01 6.94 21.63
N GLY A 231 0.97 7.72 21.35
CA GLY A 231 1.10 9.02 20.70
C GLY A 231 1.84 10.05 21.54
N LYS A 232 1.78 9.97 22.87
CA LYS A 232 2.56 10.85 23.77
C LYS A 232 4.07 10.71 23.55
N GLN A 233 4.55 9.54 23.12
CA GLN A 233 5.97 9.33 22.84
C GLN A 233 6.44 10.09 21.60
N THR A 234 5.51 10.43 20.72
CA THR A 234 5.73 11.14 19.45
C THR A 234 4.84 12.38 19.35
N ALA A 235 4.52 13.01 20.49
CA ALA A 235 3.64 14.18 20.53
C ALA A 235 4.11 15.29 19.58
N GLY A 236 3.15 15.90 18.87
CA GLY A 236 3.42 16.88 17.82
C GLY A 236 3.91 16.31 16.49
N LYS A 237 3.97 14.97 16.33
CA LYS A 237 4.34 14.29 15.08
C LYS A 237 3.22 13.37 14.58
N ASN A 238 2.05 13.42 15.20
CA ASN A 238 0.95 12.51 14.90
C ASN A 238 -0.15 13.14 14.02
N ASP A 239 0.05 14.35 13.51
CA ASP A 239 -0.96 15.10 12.75
C ASP A 239 -1.45 14.38 11.49
N LEU A 240 -0.60 13.56 10.89
CA LEU A 240 -0.92 12.78 9.69
C LEU A 240 -1.47 11.38 10.01
N ARG A 241 -1.63 11.03 11.29
CA ARG A 241 -2.22 9.76 11.67
C ARG A 241 -3.73 9.77 11.46
N ILE A 242 -4.24 8.70 10.88
CA ILE A 242 -5.68 8.50 10.74
C ILE A 242 -6.34 8.48 12.12
N ASN A 243 -7.36 9.29 12.29
CA ASN A 243 -8.05 9.49 13.56
C ASN A 243 -9.57 9.37 13.41
N LYS A 244 -10.29 9.43 14.52
CA LYS A 244 -11.76 9.37 14.54
C LYS A 244 -12.41 10.41 13.65
N ILE A 245 -11.89 11.63 13.63
CA ILE A 245 -12.50 12.73 12.84
C ILE A 245 -12.40 12.41 11.34
N MET A 246 -11.25 11.90 10.89
CA MET A 246 -11.08 11.48 9.51
C MET A 246 -12.02 10.33 9.16
N ALA A 247 -12.17 9.34 10.03
CA ALA A 247 -13.07 8.21 9.80
C ALA A 247 -14.53 8.66 9.68
N LEU A 248 -14.98 9.56 10.55
CA LEU A 248 -16.32 10.14 10.48
C LEU A 248 -16.52 11.04 9.25
N GLY A 249 -15.51 11.82 8.88
CA GLY A 249 -15.53 12.65 7.68
C GLY A 249 -15.70 11.82 6.41
N TYR A 250 -14.95 10.73 6.27
CA TYR A 250 -15.08 9.80 5.15
C TYR A 250 -16.39 8.99 5.22
N LEU A 251 -16.87 8.63 6.39
CA LEU A 251 -18.20 8.03 6.55
C LEU A 251 -19.28 8.95 5.99
N GLY A 252 -19.24 10.25 6.35
CA GLY A 252 -20.19 11.23 5.81
C GLY A 252 -20.05 11.44 4.31
N LYS A 253 -18.82 11.41 3.78
CA LYS A 253 -18.57 11.55 2.34
C LYS A 253 -19.00 10.32 1.52
N ASN A 254 -19.03 9.16 2.16
CA ASN A 254 -19.45 7.89 1.55
C ASN A 254 -20.99 7.77 1.42
N TYR A 255 -21.76 8.52 2.19
CA TYR A 255 -23.22 8.63 2.07
C TYR A 255 -23.63 9.63 0.99
#